data_5dcee05b4e7c688677192e81c2582921
#
_entry.id   5dcee05b4e7c688677192e81c2582921
#
_cell.length_a   1.000
_cell.length_b   1.000
_cell.length_c   1.000
_cell.angle_alpha   90.00
_cell.angle_beta   90.00
_cell.angle_gamma   90.00
#
_symmetry.space_group_name_H-M   'P 1'
#
loop_
_entity.id
_entity.type
_entity.pdbx_description
1 polymer ?
#
loop_
_entity_poly.entity_id
_entity_poly.type
_entity_poly.pdbx_seq_one_letter_code
_entity_poly.pdbx_strand_id
1 'polypeptide(L)'
;VMQYFCGDLFYKDKALFRLENKNGNKFPELYFAEWNGNGSPEGVVIIEYVNNRYQILLRATLGLLEFRDLDNDGIVELCGIASFGQIARVAEPSFLVAYTYKDNKYISSYEMTKHLHEERLKKYEEEFAENPNEMSLGWLLGLCAFGGFLDRGKEVISENEDLILQSGSTPEQIYEDFNFLYSYRLESWERVRAGKWM
;
A
#
# COMPACT_ATOMS: atom_id res chain seq x y z
N VAL A 1 1.63 -23.96 -17.57
CA VAL A 1 2.13 -24.44 -16.28
C VAL A 1 2.74 -23.25 -15.60
N MET A 2 2.08 -22.70 -14.57
CA MET A 2 2.67 -21.66 -13.73
C MET A 2 3.73 -22.31 -12.84
N GLN A 3 4.97 -21.94 -13.04
CA GLN A 3 6.03 -22.24 -12.08
C GLN A 3 6.03 -21.15 -11.02
N TYR A 4 5.43 -21.43 -9.88
CA TYR A 4 5.69 -20.63 -8.69
C TYR A 4 6.98 -21.16 -8.07
N PHE A 5 8.01 -20.35 -8.06
CA PHE A 5 9.17 -20.63 -7.23
C PHE A 5 8.76 -20.41 -5.78
N CYS A 6 8.50 -21.49 -5.06
CA CYS A 6 8.56 -21.47 -3.62
C CYS A 6 10.04 -21.27 -3.24
N GLY A 7 10.47 -20.02 -3.16
CA GLY A 7 11.62 -19.66 -2.34
C GLY A 7 11.32 -20.08 -0.91
N ASP A 8 12.32 -20.11 -0.04
CA ASP A 8 12.22 -20.62 1.32
C ASP A 8 10.86 -20.32 1.95
N LEU A 9 10.18 -21.38 2.42
CA LEU A 9 8.85 -21.33 3.06
C LEU A 9 8.82 -20.42 4.30
N PHE A 10 9.95 -19.82 4.66
CA PHE A 10 10.12 -18.97 5.82
C PHE A 10 11.01 -17.77 5.51
N TYR A 11 10.53 -16.58 5.84
CA TYR A 11 11.33 -15.38 5.90
C TYR A 11 11.31 -14.83 7.33
N LYS A 12 12.48 -14.74 7.98
CA LYS A 12 12.61 -14.29 9.38
C LYS A 12 11.61 -14.98 10.30
N ASP A 13 11.55 -16.32 10.26
CA ASP A 13 10.63 -17.16 11.05
C ASP A 13 9.12 -16.98 10.77
N LYS A 14 8.76 -16.32 9.69
CA LYS A 14 7.36 -16.22 9.23
C LYS A 14 7.10 -17.16 8.06
N ALA A 15 6.05 -17.95 8.17
CA ALA A 15 5.59 -18.80 7.07
C ALA A 15 5.13 -17.94 5.89
N LEU A 16 5.74 -18.13 4.71
CA LEU A 16 5.32 -17.49 3.45
C LEU A 16 4.13 -18.20 2.79
N PHE A 17 3.72 -19.28 3.39
CA PHE A 17 2.59 -20.13 2.98
C PHE A 17 1.71 -20.40 4.19
N ARG A 18 0.41 -20.16 4.04
CA ARG A 18 -0.57 -20.42 5.08
C ARG A 18 -1.83 -21.02 4.49
N LEU A 19 -2.42 -21.97 5.21
CA LEU A 19 -3.75 -22.48 4.94
C LEU A 19 -4.65 -22.04 6.09
N GLU A 20 -5.47 -21.06 5.85
CA GLU A 20 -6.32 -20.44 6.87
C GLU A 20 -7.67 -20.07 6.26
N ASN A 21 -8.71 -20.02 7.09
CA ASN A 21 -10.01 -19.47 6.69
C ASN A 21 -10.10 -18.02 7.19
N LYS A 22 -9.84 -17.06 6.32
CA LYS A 22 -9.86 -15.63 6.63
C LYS A 22 -11.10 -14.92 6.05
N ASN A 23 -11.69 -15.46 5.00
CA ASN A 23 -12.83 -14.85 4.32
C ASN A 23 -14.19 -15.21 4.92
N GLY A 24 -14.21 -15.98 6.03
CA GLY A 24 -15.42 -16.36 6.75
C GLY A 24 -16.31 -17.41 6.07
N ASN A 25 -15.90 -17.92 4.90
CA ASN A 25 -16.61 -19.03 4.28
C ASN A 25 -16.18 -20.39 4.88
N LYS A 26 -16.71 -21.51 4.40
CA LYS A 26 -16.38 -22.84 4.95
C LYS A 26 -15.11 -23.49 4.37
N PHE A 27 -14.47 -22.85 3.41
CA PHE A 27 -13.29 -23.40 2.73
C PHE A 27 -12.05 -22.61 3.16
N PRO A 28 -10.94 -23.29 3.49
CA PRO A 28 -9.69 -22.59 3.77
C PRO A 28 -9.07 -22.07 2.49
N GLU A 29 -8.51 -20.87 2.57
CA GLU A 29 -7.70 -20.29 1.52
C GLU A 29 -6.23 -20.63 1.71
N LEU A 30 -5.53 -20.70 0.59
CA LEU A 30 -4.12 -20.89 0.50
C LEU A 30 -3.45 -19.55 0.17
N TYR A 31 -2.66 -19.03 1.09
CA TYR A 31 -1.95 -17.76 0.98
C TYR A 31 -0.51 -18.01 0.62
N PHE A 32 -0.02 -17.39 -0.45
CA PHE A 32 1.38 -17.40 -0.85
C PHE A 32 1.93 -15.99 -0.88
N ALA A 33 3.12 -15.79 -0.32
CA ALA A 33 3.90 -14.59 -0.64
C ALA A 33 4.64 -14.81 -1.96
N GLU A 34 4.56 -13.87 -2.87
CA GLU A 34 5.38 -13.84 -4.08
C GLU A 34 6.71 -13.13 -3.77
N TRP A 35 7.78 -13.71 -4.30
CA TRP A 35 9.15 -13.24 -4.08
C TRP A 35 9.84 -12.96 -5.40
N ASN A 36 10.44 -11.78 -5.56
CA ASN A 36 11.17 -11.44 -6.78
C ASN A 36 12.69 -11.52 -6.67
N GLY A 37 13.22 -12.02 -5.56
CA GLY A 37 14.65 -12.26 -5.39
C GLY A 37 15.42 -11.16 -4.64
N ASN A 38 14.80 -10.04 -4.29
CA ASN A 38 15.49 -8.91 -3.63
C ASN A 38 15.37 -8.87 -2.10
N GLY A 39 15.01 -9.96 -1.46
CA GLY A 39 15.09 -10.08 0.01
C GLY A 39 13.80 -9.79 0.79
N SER A 40 12.69 -9.42 0.16
CA SER A 40 11.37 -9.28 0.80
C SER A 40 10.25 -9.75 -0.12
N PRO A 41 9.14 -10.27 0.42
CA PRO A 41 7.97 -10.58 -0.40
C PRO A 41 7.41 -9.29 -0.99
N GLU A 42 7.15 -9.30 -2.30
CA GLU A 42 6.62 -8.17 -3.06
C GLU A 42 5.20 -8.41 -3.54
N GLY A 43 4.61 -9.54 -3.22
CA GLY A 43 3.26 -9.85 -3.64
C GLY A 43 2.60 -10.93 -2.82
N VAL A 44 1.32 -11.09 -3.05
CA VAL A 44 0.49 -12.12 -2.44
C VAL A 44 -0.40 -12.76 -3.49
N VAL A 45 -0.55 -14.07 -3.41
CA VAL A 45 -1.55 -14.83 -4.15
C VAL A 45 -2.42 -15.57 -3.16
N ILE A 46 -3.73 -15.41 -3.27
CA ILE A 46 -4.72 -16.13 -2.48
C ILE A 46 -5.48 -17.07 -3.40
N ILE A 47 -5.48 -18.34 -3.05
CA ILE A 47 -6.12 -19.41 -3.82
C ILE A 47 -7.10 -20.15 -2.93
N GLU A 48 -8.25 -20.47 -3.46
CA GLU A 48 -9.25 -21.33 -2.82
C GLU A 48 -9.51 -22.56 -3.67
N TYR A 49 -9.78 -23.69 -3.01
CA TYR A 49 -10.23 -24.92 -3.68
C TYR A 49 -11.73 -25.09 -3.47
N VAL A 50 -12.49 -24.84 -4.51
CA VAL A 50 -13.95 -24.93 -4.47
C VAL A 50 -14.49 -25.56 -5.76
N ASN A 51 -15.55 -26.34 -5.66
CA ASN A 51 -16.17 -27.04 -6.79
C ASN A 51 -15.18 -27.88 -7.64
N ASN A 52 -14.30 -28.62 -6.96
CA ASN A 52 -13.26 -29.47 -7.55
C ASN A 52 -12.24 -28.76 -8.43
N ARG A 53 -12.00 -27.47 -8.19
CA ARG A 53 -10.98 -26.69 -8.90
C ARG A 53 -10.35 -25.64 -8.00
N TYR A 54 -9.11 -25.29 -8.32
CA TYR A 54 -8.44 -24.13 -7.73
C TYR A 54 -8.86 -22.87 -8.46
N GLN A 55 -9.17 -21.83 -7.70
CA GLN A 55 -9.42 -20.48 -8.22
C GLN A 55 -8.55 -19.48 -7.49
N ILE A 56 -8.01 -18.51 -8.23
CA ILE A 56 -7.27 -17.39 -7.66
C ILE A 56 -8.31 -16.35 -7.24
N LEU A 57 -8.35 -16.04 -5.94
CA LEU A 57 -9.22 -15.03 -5.37
C LEU A 57 -8.58 -13.63 -5.40
N LEU A 58 -7.26 -13.58 -5.26
CA LEU A 58 -6.46 -12.35 -5.31
C LEU A 58 -5.07 -12.67 -5.85
N ARG A 59 -4.54 -11.75 -6.64
CA ARG A 59 -3.11 -11.60 -6.89
C ARG A 59 -2.78 -10.12 -6.86
N ALA A 60 -1.93 -9.71 -5.96
CA ALA A 60 -1.56 -8.31 -5.78
C ALA A 60 -0.08 -8.17 -5.40
N THR A 61 0.55 -7.10 -5.85
CA THR A 61 1.90 -6.71 -5.46
C THR A 61 1.78 -5.79 -4.26
N LEU A 62 2.16 -6.27 -3.08
CA LEU A 62 2.04 -5.55 -1.81
C LEU A 62 3.24 -5.85 -0.92
N GLY A 63 3.81 -4.81 -0.32
CA GLY A 63 4.74 -4.95 0.79
C GLY A 63 4.04 -4.91 2.15
N LEU A 64 4.75 -5.28 3.22
CA LEU A 64 4.30 -5.17 4.62
C LEU A 64 2.90 -5.76 4.88
N LEU A 65 2.69 -7.00 4.47
CA LEU A 65 1.40 -7.67 4.55
C LEU A 65 0.97 -7.98 6.00
N GLU A 66 -0.27 -7.64 6.34
CA GLU A 66 -0.92 -8.01 7.59
C GLU A 66 -2.40 -8.33 7.37
N PHE A 67 -2.98 -9.14 8.27
CA PHE A 67 -4.42 -9.38 8.34
C PHE A 67 -5.00 -8.58 9.50
N ARG A 68 -6.03 -7.77 9.22
CA ARG A 68 -6.64 -6.86 10.18
C ARG A 68 -8.14 -6.75 9.91
N ASP A 69 -8.96 -6.93 10.93
CA ASP A 69 -10.40 -6.65 10.85
C ASP A 69 -10.60 -5.13 11.00
N LEU A 70 -10.83 -4.45 9.87
CA LEU A 70 -10.85 -2.98 9.80
C LEU A 70 -12.22 -2.38 10.14
N ASP A 71 -13.30 -3.11 9.90
CA ASP A 71 -14.67 -2.65 10.11
C ASP A 71 -15.40 -3.39 11.23
N ASN A 72 -14.72 -4.31 11.91
CA ASN A 72 -15.21 -5.14 13.00
C ASN A 72 -16.40 -6.04 12.61
N ASP A 73 -16.42 -6.53 11.37
CA ASP A 73 -17.44 -7.46 10.89
C ASP A 73 -17.07 -8.94 11.14
N GLY A 74 -15.86 -9.19 11.65
CA GLY A 74 -15.31 -10.52 11.92
C GLY A 74 -14.63 -11.19 10.72
N ILE A 75 -14.62 -10.54 9.56
CA ILE A 75 -13.84 -10.91 8.39
C ILE A 75 -12.57 -10.06 8.41
N VAL A 76 -11.40 -10.66 8.18
CA VAL A 76 -10.15 -9.92 8.22
C VAL A 76 -9.75 -9.48 6.82
N GLU A 77 -9.41 -8.18 6.69
CA GLU A 77 -8.84 -7.62 5.50
C GLU A 77 -7.37 -7.98 5.37
N LEU A 78 -6.92 -8.20 4.13
CA LEU A 78 -5.51 -8.21 3.81
C LEU A 78 -5.04 -6.79 3.57
N CYS A 79 -4.21 -6.27 4.47
CA CYS A 79 -3.63 -4.93 4.41
C CYS A 79 -2.19 -5.00 3.93
N GLY A 80 -1.77 -4.00 3.18
CA GLY A 80 -0.38 -3.88 2.72
C GLY A 80 -0.08 -2.51 2.14
N ILE A 81 1.16 -2.33 1.71
CA ILE A 81 1.62 -1.12 1.03
C ILE A 81 1.83 -1.43 -0.44
N ALA A 82 1.20 -0.65 -1.30
CA ALA A 82 1.46 -0.64 -2.73
C ALA A 82 2.42 0.50 -3.08
N SER A 83 3.43 0.22 -3.92
CA SER A 83 4.39 1.20 -4.43
C SER A 83 4.37 1.21 -5.95
N PHE A 84 4.53 2.38 -6.55
CA PHE A 84 4.53 2.57 -8.01
C PHE A 84 5.90 2.98 -8.58
N GLY A 85 6.95 2.88 -7.79
CA GLY A 85 8.25 3.41 -8.12
C GLY A 85 8.31 4.94 -8.01
N GLN A 86 9.46 5.52 -8.36
CA GLN A 86 9.66 6.96 -8.27
C GLN A 86 8.93 7.68 -9.41
N ILE A 87 7.87 8.43 -9.10
CA ILE A 87 7.07 9.19 -10.06
C ILE A 87 7.42 10.68 -10.03
N ALA A 88 7.73 11.22 -8.83
CA ALA A 88 8.03 12.62 -8.62
C ALA A 88 9.16 12.80 -7.59
N ARG A 89 9.69 14.03 -7.47
CA ARG A 89 10.81 14.32 -6.54
C ARG A 89 10.41 14.28 -5.07
N VAL A 90 9.13 14.43 -4.76
CA VAL A 90 8.64 14.57 -3.38
C VAL A 90 8.73 13.29 -2.58
N ALA A 91 8.48 12.12 -3.17
CA ALA A 91 8.58 10.84 -2.46
C ALA A 91 8.54 9.65 -3.43
N GLU A 92 8.94 8.47 -2.93
CA GLU A 92 8.56 7.22 -3.55
C GLU A 92 7.05 7.01 -3.34
N PRO A 93 6.26 6.89 -4.42
CA PRO A 93 4.83 6.77 -4.32
C PRO A 93 4.43 5.47 -3.65
N SER A 94 3.83 5.55 -2.50
CA SER A 94 3.30 4.40 -1.78
C SER A 94 2.00 4.75 -1.06
N PHE A 95 1.08 3.79 -0.98
CA PHE A 95 -0.15 3.96 -0.23
C PHE A 95 -0.63 2.65 0.39
N LEU A 96 -1.39 2.78 1.45
CA LEU A 96 -2.03 1.66 2.11
C LEU A 96 -3.16 1.13 1.25
N VAL A 97 -3.23 -0.18 1.13
CA VAL A 97 -4.29 -0.91 0.44
C VAL A 97 -4.86 -1.94 1.39
N ALA A 98 -6.17 -2.04 1.43
CA ALA A 98 -6.86 -3.14 2.08
C ALA A 98 -7.76 -3.87 1.08
N TYR A 99 -7.77 -5.19 1.16
CA TYR A 99 -8.64 -6.05 0.37
C TYR A 99 -9.57 -6.80 1.31
N THR A 100 -10.87 -6.63 1.15
CA THR A 100 -11.90 -7.42 1.81
C THR A 100 -12.46 -8.49 0.88
N TYR A 101 -12.91 -9.59 1.46
CA TYR A 101 -13.56 -10.66 0.71
C TYR A 101 -15.05 -10.34 0.52
N LYS A 102 -15.47 -10.22 -0.72
CA LYS A 102 -16.86 -9.97 -1.08
C LYS A 102 -17.20 -10.60 -2.44
N ASP A 103 -18.38 -11.19 -2.56
CA ASP A 103 -18.87 -11.79 -3.81
C ASP A 103 -17.88 -12.79 -4.45
N ASN A 104 -17.31 -13.68 -3.62
CA ASN A 104 -16.32 -14.71 -3.99
C ASN A 104 -15.00 -14.18 -4.56
N LYS A 105 -14.58 -12.99 -4.17
CA LYS A 105 -13.29 -12.39 -4.54
C LYS A 105 -12.83 -11.37 -3.52
N TYR A 106 -11.54 -11.07 -3.53
CA TYR A 106 -11.01 -9.94 -2.78
C TYR A 106 -11.15 -8.66 -3.60
N ILE A 107 -11.70 -7.63 -2.99
CA ILE A 107 -11.85 -6.30 -3.58
C ILE A 107 -11.21 -5.25 -2.67
N SER A 108 -10.65 -4.20 -3.25
CA SER A 108 -10.09 -3.09 -2.48
C SER A 108 -11.00 -1.87 -2.52
N SER A 109 -10.91 -1.02 -1.48
CA SER A 109 -11.63 0.23 -1.38
C SER A 109 -10.76 1.30 -0.72
N TYR A 110 -10.68 2.48 -1.34
CA TYR A 110 -10.00 3.63 -0.75
C TYR A 110 -10.65 4.07 0.56
N GLU A 111 -11.97 4.09 0.60
CA GLU A 111 -12.72 4.47 1.81
C GLU A 111 -12.39 3.57 3.00
N MET A 112 -12.17 2.29 2.75
CA MET A 112 -11.78 1.32 3.77
C MET A 112 -10.40 1.62 4.39
N THR A 113 -9.49 2.21 3.62
CA THR A 113 -8.12 2.54 4.07
C THR A 113 -7.94 3.98 4.54
N LYS A 114 -8.96 4.81 4.42
CA LYS A 114 -8.85 6.24 4.73
C LYS A 114 -8.34 6.49 6.16
N HIS A 115 -8.91 5.84 7.15
CA HIS A 115 -8.47 5.99 8.54
C HIS A 115 -7.03 5.52 8.77
N LEU A 116 -6.55 4.51 8.04
CA LEU A 116 -5.16 4.07 8.11
C LEU A 116 -4.20 5.13 7.54
N HIS A 117 -4.62 5.86 6.53
CA HIS A 117 -3.85 7.01 6.02
C HIS A 117 -3.82 8.15 7.03
N GLU A 118 -4.93 8.42 7.74
CA GLU A 118 -4.99 9.42 8.80
C GLU A 118 -4.07 9.08 9.97
N GLU A 119 -4.04 7.82 10.42
CA GLU A 119 -3.10 7.33 11.45
C GLU A 119 -1.63 7.52 11.01
N ARG A 120 -1.32 7.18 9.76
CA ARG A 120 0.03 7.36 9.21
C ARG A 120 0.41 8.83 9.09
N LEU A 121 -0.50 9.70 8.67
CA LEU A 121 -0.23 11.14 8.55
C LEU A 121 0.26 11.69 9.88
N LYS A 122 -0.47 11.42 10.97
CA LYS A 122 -0.08 11.85 12.30
C LYS A 122 1.31 11.35 12.67
N LYS A 123 1.62 10.08 12.41
CA LYS A 123 2.95 9.50 12.68
C LYS A 123 4.05 10.21 11.88
N TYR A 124 3.84 10.46 10.59
CA TYR A 124 4.83 11.14 9.76
C TYR A 124 5.01 12.62 10.12
N GLU A 125 3.96 13.29 10.59
CA GLU A 125 4.05 14.63 11.14
C GLU A 125 4.91 14.67 12.40
N GLU A 126 4.73 13.70 13.32
CA GLU A 126 5.54 13.54 14.52
C GLU A 126 7.01 13.26 14.16
N GLU A 127 7.28 12.31 13.28
CA GLU A 127 8.63 11.97 12.80
C GLU A 127 9.31 13.16 12.11
N PHE A 128 8.58 13.91 11.29
CA PHE A 128 9.09 15.11 10.64
C PHE A 128 9.42 16.21 11.65
N ALA A 129 8.55 16.44 12.63
CA ALA A 129 8.78 17.44 13.68
C ALA A 129 10.02 17.11 14.54
N GLU A 130 10.31 15.82 14.78
CA GLU A 130 11.49 15.38 15.52
C GLU A 130 12.79 15.55 14.71
N ASN A 131 12.74 15.33 13.40
CA ASN A 131 13.92 15.38 12.54
C ASN A 131 13.58 15.95 11.14
N PRO A 132 13.36 17.28 11.05
CA PRO A 132 13.02 17.92 9.78
C PRO A 132 14.20 17.86 8.81
N ASN A 133 14.01 17.16 7.69
CA ASN A 133 14.96 17.05 6.60
C ASN A 133 14.22 16.80 5.27
N GLU A 134 14.93 16.89 4.16
CA GLU A 134 14.38 16.72 2.82
C GLU A 134 13.67 15.38 2.64
N MET A 135 14.23 14.29 3.16
CA MET A 135 13.66 12.96 3.00
C MET A 135 12.35 12.82 3.79
N SER A 136 12.33 13.24 5.05
CA SER A 136 11.12 13.19 5.88
C SER A 136 10.03 14.13 5.38
N LEU A 137 10.39 15.29 4.82
CA LEU A 137 9.47 16.18 4.13
C LEU A 137 8.87 15.50 2.89
N GLY A 138 9.70 14.85 2.06
CA GLY A 138 9.24 14.11 0.89
C GLY A 138 8.25 13.00 1.25
N TRP A 139 8.52 12.23 2.30
CA TRP A 139 7.61 11.19 2.77
C TRP A 139 6.27 11.76 3.26
N LEU A 140 6.31 12.85 4.03
CA LEU A 140 5.10 13.52 4.52
C LEU A 140 4.24 14.04 3.36
N LEU A 141 4.86 14.70 2.38
CA LEU A 141 4.17 15.19 1.19
C LEU A 141 3.62 14.06 0.32
N GLY A 142 4.40 12.98 0.14
CA GLY A 142 3.94 11.79 -0.57
C GLY A 142 2.70 11.17 0.10
N LEU A 143 2.72 11.06 1.43
CA LEU A 143 1.57 10.57 2.18
C LEU A 143 0.36 11.52 2.08
N CYS A 144 0.57 12.83 2.14
CA CYS A 144 -0.50 13.80 1.93
C CYS A 144 -1.12 13.64 0.54
N ALA A 145 -0.31 13.45 -0.49
CA ALA A 145 -0.80 13.25 -1.85
C ALA A 145 -1.63 11.96 -1.97
N PHE A 146 -1.08 10.81 -1.58
CA PHE A 146 -1.75 9.51 -1.71
C PHE A 146 -2.87 9.28 -0.69
N GLY A 147 -2.76 9.84 0.50
CA GLY A 147 -3.80 9.83 1.51
C GLY A 147 -4.99 10.76 1.20
N GLY A 148 -4.85 11.62 0.20
CA GLY A 148 -5.92 12.55 -0.20
C GLY A 148 -6.00 13.82 0.64
N PHE A 149 -4.93 14.18 1.36
CA PHE A 149 -4.85 15.35 2.26
C PHE A 149 -4.33 16.59 1.51
N LEU A 150 -5.11 17.07 0.51
CA LEU A 150 -4.68 18.15 -0.37
C LEU A 150 -4.29 19.44 0.39
N ASP A 151 -5.17 19.90 1.26
CA ASP A 151 -4.95 21.17 1.97
C ASP A 151 -3.78 21.06 2.94
N ARG A 152 -3.67 19.92 3.64
CA ARG A 152 -2.53 19.68 4.55
C ARG A 152 -1.20 19.64 3.80
N GLY A 153 -1.14 18.99 2.64
CA GLY A 153 0.08 18.98 1.83
C GLY A 153 0.48 20.39 1.38
N LYS A 154 -0.49 21.23 1.05
CA LYS A 154 -0.23 22.64 0.70
C LYS A 154 0.32 23.46 1.87
N GLU A 155 -0.25 23.26 3.05
CA GLU A 155 0.25 23.88 4.29
C GLU A 155 1.69 23.44 4.58
N VAL A 156 1.98 22.14 4.50
CA VAL A 156 3.32 21.59 4.71
C VAL A 156 4.35 22.22 3.75
N ILE A 157 4.00 22.42 2.48
CA ILE A 157 4.91 23.09 1.51
C ILE A 157 5.16 24.54 1.96
N SER A 158 4.11 25.29 2.28
CA SER A 158 4.23 26.70 2.69
C SER A 158 4.97 26.88 4.01
N GLU A 159 4.79 25.97 4.96
CA GLU A 159 5.48 25.99 6.27
C GLU A 159 6.99 25.66 6.16
N ASN A 160 7.44 25.04 5.04
CA ASN A 160 8.79 24.51 4.90
C ASN A 160 9.55 25.02 3.67
N GLU A 161 9.25 26.25 3.19
CA GLU A 161 9.88 26.84 2.02
C GLU A 161 11.41 26.92 2.14
N ASP A 162 11.94 27.27 3.32
CA ASP A 162 13.38 27.35 3.56
C ASP A 162 14.07 25.99 3.39
N LEU A 163 13.46 24.90 3.88
CA LEU A 163 13.99 23.56 3.73
C LEU A 163 13.95 23.09 2.27
N ILE A 164 12.89 23.44 1.56
CA ILE A 164 12.73 23.16 0.13
C ILE A 164 13.85 23.87 -0.67
N LEU A 165 14.10 25.15 -0.40
CA LEU A 165 15.15 25.91 -1.07
C LEU A 165 16.55 25.35 -0.76
N GLN A 166 16.80 24.90 0.47
CA GLN A 166 18.05 24.24 0.85
C GLN A 166 18.29 22.93 0.10
N SER A 167 17.23 22.19 -0.26
CA SER A 167 17.33 20.97 -1.06
C SER A 167 17.65 21.21 -2.53
N GLY A 168 17.69 22.47 -2.98
CA GLY A 168 17.92 22.85 -4.37
C GLY A 168 16.66 22.82 -5.25
N SER A 169 15.48 22.67 -4.64
CA SER A 169 14.18 22.78 -5.31
C SER A 169 13.54 24.13 -5.03
N THR A 170 12.49 24.48 -5.77
CA THR A 170 11.65 25.63 -5.43
C THR A 170 10.28 25.19 -4.92
N PRO A 171 9.60 26.00 -4.07
CA PRO A 171 8.24 25.68 -3.62
C PRO A 171 7.28 25.42 -4.77
N GLU A 172 7.40 26.15 -5.88
CA GLU A 172 6.56 25.98 -7.07
C GLU A 172 6.77 24.60 -7.70
N GLN A 173 8.02 24.13 -7.82
CA GLN A 173 8.34 22.80 -8.37
C GLN A 173 7.76 21.69 -7.46
N ILE A 174 7.92 21.83 -6.15
CA ILE A 174 7.35 20.87 -5.19
C ILE A 174 5.82 20.89 -5.25
N TYR A 175 5.22 22.06 -5.44
CA TYR A 175 3.76 22.21 -5.61
C TYR A 175 3.24 21.49 -6.86
N GLU A 176 3.93 21.63 -7.98
CA GLU A 176 3.60 20.94 -9.23
C GLU A 176 3.69 19.44 -9.08
N ASP A 177 4.78 18.93 -8.50
CA ASP A 177 5.00 17.51 -8.24
C ASP A 177 3.94 16.95 -7.26
N PHE A 178 3.64 17.68 -6.21
CA PHE A 178 2.60 17.30 -5.24
C PHE A 178 1.20 17.21 -5.88
N ASN A 179 0.80 18.22 -6.66
CA ASN A 179 -0.48 18.21 -7.36
C ASN A 179 -0.58 17.08 -8.39
N PHE A 180 0.54 16.78 -9.07
CA PHE A 180 0.61 15.63 -9.97
C PHE A 180 0.35 14.31 -9.22
N LEU A 181 1.07 14.06 -8.13
CA LEU A 181 0.87 12.87 -7.29
C LEU A 181 -0.54 12.79 -6.72
N TYR A 182 -1.07 13.91 -6.23
CA TYR A 182 -2.43 13.98 -5.71
C TYR A 182 -3.47 13.62 -6.76
N SER A 183 -3.33 14.08 -7.98
CA SER A 183 -4.21 13.75 -9.09
C SER A 183 -4.03 12.29 -9.53
N TYR A 184 -2.78 11.82 -9.57
CA TYR A 184 -2.44 10.46 -9.97
C TYR A 184 -2.92 9.39 -8.99
N ARG A 185 -3.17 9.73 -7.71
CA ARG A 185 -3.62 8.76 -6.70
C ARG A 185 -4.88 8.01 -7.11
N LEU A 186 -5.84 8.69 -7.75
CA LEU A 186 -7.09 8.06 -8.18
C LEU A 186 -6.86 7.06 -9.31
N GLU A 187 -6.02 7.39 -10.28
CA GLU A 187 -5.63 6.46 -11.34
C GLU A 187 -4.87 5.26 -10.77
N SER A 188 -3.94 5.49 -9.87
CA SER A 188 -3.19 4.46 -9.17
C SER A 188 -4.11 3.54 -8.41
N TRP A 189 -5.09 4.09 -7.70
CA TRP A 189 -6.09 3.33 -6.96
C TRP A 189 -6.93 2.44 -7.88
N GLU A 190 -7.39 2.95 -9.01
CA GLU A 190 -8.12 2.16 -9.99
C GLU A 190 -7.27 1.01 -10.58
N ARG A 191 -5.96 1.22 -10.77
CA ARG A 191 -5.04 0.16 -11.19
C ARG A 191 -4.91 -0.92 -10.13
N VAL A 192 -4.76 -0.54 -8.85
CA VAL A 192 -4.77 -1.48 -7.71
C VAL A 192 -6.04 -2.30 -7.73
N ARG A 193 -7.19 -1.64 -7.77
CA ARG A 193 -8.50 -2.29 -7.75
C ARG A 193 -8.69 -3.25 -8.92
N ALA A 194 -8.15 -2.92 -10.08
CA ALA A 194 -8.23 -3.75 -11.28
C ALA A 194 -7.24 -4.94 -11.27
N GLY A 195 -6.35 -5.05 -10.26
CA GLY A 195 -5.27 -6.05 -10.25
C GLY A 195 -4.27 -5.88 -11.40
N LYS A 196 -4.22 -4.70 -12.00
CA LYS A 196 -3.32 -4.37 -13.10
C LYS A 196 -2.05 -3.71 -12.57
N TRP A 197 -1.17 -4.54 -12.05
CA TRP A 197 0.20 -4.13 -11.72
C TRP A 197 1.10 -4.37 -12.94
N MET A 198 1.95 -3.43 -13.20
CA MET A 198 3.02 -3.65 -14.18
C MET A 198 4.11 -4.50 -13.56
#